data_fc4671a8a3ee3cd7d3265eaabc30e4ca
#
_entry.id   fc4671a8a3ee3cd7d3265eaabc30e4ca
#
_cell.length_a   1.000
_cell.length_b   1.000
_cell.length_c   1.000
_cell.angle_alpha   90.00
_cell.angle_beta   90.00
_cell.angle_gamma   90.00
#
_symmetry.space_group_name_H-M   'P 1'
#
loop_
_entity.id
_entity.type
_entity.pdbx_description
1 polymer ?
#
loop_
_entity_poly.entity_id
_entity_poly.type
_entity_poly.pdbx_seq_one_letter_code
_entity_poly.pdbx_strand_id
1 'polypeptide(L)'
;MKKILLRMLLPVLALVLVTSCEKDIDSNPTFHENTTGFVLNMPANAANNVLDLLTADELTFTTSQPDYGGIPLSVNYDVEISFDDFSAEEPVYKVVTSSTSTSIKVSGKRMNDAVVTMFQDANEGVEYPSNEVKDLYVRLHANVNKLELGSCYSNVIKLQVKATYQAPSITLPEKLFIAGSDIGEAWKTWKPFAGVFGLDGNYFTVVYIADGGAFKWGTFAEQWLGYADVKTYADEAGAGISDDGGNIKFAKGGWYTLCFKAKINGEAIDYTLTVYPAALYIIGNAAGGWDEASPALQLTAPADGSGIWVSPAFVGGGEMRAYVQAG
;
A
#
# COMPACT_ATOMS: atom_id res chain seq x y z
N MET A 1 -3.23 -74.46 -49.06
CA MET A 1 -3.73 -74.47 -47.67
C MET A 1 -3.12 -73.36 -46.77
N LYS A 2 -1.82 -73.10 -46.81
CA LYS A 2 -1.20 -72.06 -45.93
C LYS A 2 -1.66 -70.60 -46.18
N LYS A 3 -2.01 -70.23 -47.41
CA LYS A 3 -2.45 -68.86 -47.75
C LYS A 3 -3.91 -68.56 -47.39
N ILE A 4 -4.75 -69.58 -47.23
CA ILE A 4 -6.15 -69.44 -46.85
C ILE A 4 -6.24 -69.28 -45.32
N LEU A 5 -5.40 -70.02 -44.57
CA LEU A 5 -5.34 -69.96 -43.13
C LEU A 5 -4.90 -68.57 -42.65
N LEU A 6 -3.93 -67.96 -43.37
CA LEU A 6 -3.40 -66.61 -43.04
C LEU A 6 -4.44 -65.51 -43.33
N ARG A 7 -5.30 -65.68 -44.34
CA ARG A 7 -6.36 -64.73 -44.67
C ARG A 7 -7.57 -64.79 -43.77
N MET A 8 -7.80 -65.92 -43.07
CA MET A 8 -8.85 -66.05 -42.06
C MET A 8 -8.37 -65.62 -40.64
N LEU A 9 -7.06 -65.70 -40.37
CA LEU A 9 -6.50 -65.29 -39.10
C LEU A 9 -6.45 -63.74 -38.91
N LEU A 10 -6.27 -63.02 -40.02
CA LEU A 10 -6.19 -61.54 -39.94
C LEU A 10 -7.50 -60.86 -39.50
N PRO A 11 -8.70 -61.23 -40.01
CA PRO A 11 -9.93 -60.60 -39.54
C PRO A 11 -10.33 -61.04 -38.15
N VAL A 12 -9.95 -62.22 -37.64
CA VAL A 12 -10.20 -62.66 -36.27
C VAL A 12 -9.30 -61.91 -35.29
N LEU A 13 -8.03 -61.65 -35.64
CA LEU A 13 -7.14 -60.87 -34.86
C LEU A 13 -7.56 -59.40 -34.79
N ALA A 14 -8.13 -58.83 -35.89
CA ALA A 14 -8.68 -57.49 -35.91
C ALA A 14 -9.95 -57.36 -35.06
N LEU A 15 -10.79 -58.41 -34.96
CA LEU A 15 -11.98 -58.40 -34.12
C LEU A 15 -11.64 -58.43 -32.61
N VAL A 16 -10.54 -59.12 -32.24
CA VAL A 16 -10.10 -59.17 -30.82
C VAL A 16 -9.49 -57.85 -30.38
N LEU A 17 -8.96 -57.04 -31.28
CA LEU A 17 -8.37 -55.76 -30.94
C LEU A 17 -9.40 -54.63 -30.70
N VAL A 18 -10.63 -54.76 -31.19
CA VAL A 18 -11.69 -53.75 -30.97
C VAL A 18 -12.57 -54.04 -29.76
N THR A 19 -12.44 -55.20 -29.11
CA THR A 19 -13.18 -55.52 -27.89
C THR A 19 -12.40 -55.18 -26.60
N SER A 20 -11.21 -54.57 -26.72
CA SER A 20 -10.37 -54.26 -25.59
C SER A 20 -10.52 -52.80 -25.08
N CYS A 21 -11.47 -52.05 -25.59
CA CYS A 21 -11.63 -50.62 -25.21
C CYS A 21 -12.99 -50.28 -24.59
N GLU A 22 -13.69 -51.26 -24.05
CA GLU A 22 -14.87 -50.99 -23.21
C GLU A 22 -14.64 -51.51 -21.80
N LYS A 23 -13.66 -50.97 -21.12
CA LYS A 23 -13.57 -51.11 -19.70
C LYS A 23 -13.56 -49.73 -19.03
N ASP A 24 -14.64 -49.52 -18.35
CA ASP A 24 -14.76 -48.62 -17.20
C ASP A 24 -14.54 -47.12 -17.48
N ILE A 25 -15.20 -46.55 -18.48
CA ILE A 25 -15.40 -45.09 -18.52
C ILE A 25 -16.36 -44.66 -17.38
N ASP A 26 -17.27 -45.55 -16.99
CA ASP A 26 -18.26 -45.29 -15.94
C ASP A 26 -17.68 -45.21 -14.51
N SER A 27 -16.44 -45.64 -14.31
CA SER A 27 -15.77 -45.58 -12.99
C SER A 27 -14.77 -44.44 -12.87
N ASN A 28 -14.51 -43.67 -13.93
CA ASN A 28 -13.66 -42.49 -13.83
C ASN A 28 -14.43 -41.33 -13.17
N PRO A 29 -13.91 -40.72 -12.13
CA PRO A 29 -14.54 -39.55 -11.55
C PRO A 29 -14.67 -38.44 -12.57
N THR A 30 -15.89 -37.97 -12.81
CA THR A 30 -16.22 -36.89 -13.72
C THR A 30 -16.56 -35.64 -12.92
N PHE A 31 -16.15 -34.48 -13.44
CA PHE A 31 -16.52 -33.22 -12.82
C PHE A 31 -18.04 -33.01 -12.90
N HIS A 32 -18.65 -32.72 -11.76
CA HIS A 32 -20.02 -32.27 -11.65
C HIS A 32 -20.07 -30.96 -10.90
N GLU A 33 -20.87 -30.01 -11.37
CA GLU A 33 -21.13 -28.82 -10.62
C GLU A 33 -21.90 -29.16 -9.33
N ASN A 34 -21.46 -28.60 -8.20
CA ASN A 34 -22.19 -28.76 -6.94
C ASN A 34 -23.38 -27.81 -6.91
N THR A 35 -24.58 -28.39 -7.03
CA THR A 35 -25.84 -27.62 -7.01
C THR A 35 -26.49 -27.60 -5.61
N THR A 36 -25.99 -28.35 -4.65
CA THR A 36 -26.60 -28.52 -3.31
C THR A 36 -25.98 -27.64 -2.23
N GLY A 37 -24.90 -26.93 -2.55
CA GLY A 37 -24.12 -26.17 -1.60
C GLY A 37 -23.25 -27.04 -0.68
N PHE A 38 -22.65 -26.42 0.31
CA PHE A 38 -21.79 -27.06 1.29
C PHE A 38 -21.94 -26.35 2.65
N VAL A 39 -21.35 -26.92 3.72
CA VAL A 39 -21.62 -26.43 5.09
C VAL A 39 -20.49 -25.54 5.59
N LEU A 40 -20.84 -24.31 5.98
CA LEU A 40 -20.04 -23.44 6.83
C LEU A 40 -20.44 -23.65 8.29
N ASN A 41 -19.49 -24.04 9.14
CA ASN A 41 -19.73 -24.21 10.56
C ASN A 41 -19.61 -22.86 11.31
N MET A 42 -20.42 -22.72 12.34
CA MET A 42 -20.34 -21.60 13.28
C MET A 42 -18.99 -21.66 14.03
N PRO A 43 -18.19 -20.56 14.05
CA PRO A 43 -17.00 -20.54 14.90
C PRO A 43 -17.33 -20.77 16.37
N ALA A 44 -16.53 -21.59 17.04
CA ALA A 44 -16.83 -22.04 18.40
C ALA A 44 -16.93 -20.87 19.42
N ASN A 45 -16.16 -19.81 19.22
CA ASN A 45 -16.18 -18.61 20.07
C ASN A 45 -17.34 -17.63 19.75
N ALA A 46 -18.08 -17.87 18.66
CA ALA A 46 -19.16 -16.99 18.20
C ALA A 46 -20.56 -17.49 18.56
N ALA A 47 -20.69 -18.76 18.93
CA ALA A 47 -21.98 -19.47 19.00
C ALA A 47 -22.98 -18.90 20.01
N ASN A 48 -22.72 -18.03 20.88
CA ASN A 48 -23.66 -17.32 21.77
C ASN A 48 -23.04 -16.06 22.37
N ASN A 49 -22.03 -15.53 21.72
CA ASN A 49 -21.26 -14.40 22.23
C ASN A 49 -21.29 -13.25 21.22
N VAL A 50 -21.26 -12.04 21.74
CA VAL A 50 -20.92 -10.88 20.94
C VAL A 50 -19.40 -10.87 20.77
N LEU A 51 -18.94 -10.87 19.53
CA LEU A 51 -17.52 -10.80 19.20
C LEU A 51 -17.06 -9.35 19.13
N ASP A 52 -16.21 -8.92 20.05
CA ASP A 52 -15.48 -7.66 19.90
C ASP A 52 -14.33 -7.88 18.93
N LEU A 53 -14.46 -7.37 17.71
CA LEU A 53 -13.55 -7.68 16.62
C LEU A 53 -12.16 -7.07 16.81
N LEU A 54 -12.02 -5.99 17.58
CA LEU A 54 -10.70 -5.43 17.89
C LEU A 54 -9.89 -6.27 18.87
N THR A 55 -10.57 -6.94 19.79
CA THR A 55 -9.93 -7.74 20.83
C THR A 55 -9.90 -9.23 20.50
N ALA A 56 -10.65 -9.64 19.47
CA ALA A 56 -10.64 -11.03 18.99
C ALA A 56 -9.33 -11.35 18.28
N ASP A 57 -8.62 -12.37 18.73
CA ASP A 57 -7.36 -12.79 18.09
C ASP A 57 -7.59 -13.29 16.68
N GLU A 58 -8.35 -14.35 16.52
CA GLU A 58 -8.60 -15.00 15.23
C GLU A 58 -9.96 -15.69 15.23
N LEU A 59 -10.69 -15.52 14.15
CA LEU A 59 -11.90 -16.28 13.83
C LEU A 59 -11.53 -17.43 12.90
N THR A 60 -11.86 -18.64 13.29
CA THR A 60 -11.63 -19.84 12.46
C THR A 60 -12.95 -20.32 11.90
N PHE A 61 -13.11 -20.18 10.59
CA PHE A 61 -14.24 -20.74 9.85
C PHE A 61 -13.87 -22.10 9.31
N THR A 62 -14.66 -23.12 9.61
CA THR A 62 -14.45 -24.48 9.10
C THR A 62 -15.57 -24.86 8.15
N THR A 63 -15.22 -25.64 7.13
CA THR A 63 -16.15 -26.06 6.10
C THR A 63 -15.84 -27.48 5.62
N SER A 64 -16.78 -28.11 4.95
CA SER A 64 -16.53 -29.27 4.09
C SER A 64 -16.24 -28.82 2.68
N GLN A 65 -15.45 -29.60 1.93
CA GLN A 65 -15.29 -29.34 0.51
C GLN A 65 -16.60 -29.64 -0.22
N PRO A 66 -17.03 -28.79 -1.17
CA PRO A 66 -18.13 -29.12 -2.07
C PRO A 66 -17.85 -30.42 -2.85
N ASP A 67 -18.88 -31.21 -3.11
CA ASP A 67 -18.76 -32.43 -3.91
C ASP A 67 -18.80 -32.10 -5.41
N TYR A 68 -17.70 -32.33 -6.08
CA TYR A 68 -17.56 -32.16 -7.54
C TYR A 68 -17.42 -33.49 -8.27
N GLY A 69 -18.07 -34.55 -7.78
CA GLY A 69 -18.04 -35.89 -8.39
C GLY A 69 -16.82 -36.72 -7.98
N GLY A 70 -16.30 -36.50 -6.78
CA GLY A 70 -15.17 -37.27 -6.24
C GLY A 70 -13.81 -36.95 -6.84
N ILE A 71 -13.71 -35.87 -7.64
CA ILE A 71 -12.43 -35.41 -8.21
C ILE A 71 -11.69 -34.56 -7.17
N PRO A 72 -10.40 -34.82 -6.90
CA PRO A 72 -9.60 -33.99 -6.02
C PRO A 72 -9.28 -32.66 -6.71
N LEU A 73 -10.02 -31.62 -6.42
CA LEU A 73 -9.85 -30.28 -6.98
C LEU A 73 -9.29 -29.31 -5.92
N SER A 74 -8.52 -28.35 -6.40
CA SER A 74 -8.15 -27.21 -5.57
C SER A 74 -9.30 -26.19 -5.56
N VAL A 75 -10.01 -26.12 -4.46
CA VAL A 75 -11.15 -25.22 -4.26
C VAL A 75 -10.67 -23.95 -3.56
N ASN A 76 -11.04 -22.79 -4.09
CA ASN A 76 -10.87 -21.50 -3.42
C ASN A 76 -12.16 -21.16 -2.69
N TYR A 77 -12.03 -20.69 -1.47
CA TYR A 77 -13.14 -20.23 -0.61
C TYR A 77 -12.96 -18.75 -0.33
N ASP A 78 -13.90 -17.92 -0.77
CA ASP A 78 -13.97 -16.51 -0.41
C ASP A 78 -14.91 -16.35 0.78
N VAL A 79 -14.44 -15.72 1.85
CA VAL A 79 -15.26 -15.39 3.02
C VAL A 79 -15.99 -14.09 2.72
N GLU A 80 -17.30 -14.18 2.51
CA GLU A 80 -18.17 -13.04 2.22
C GLU A 80 -18.95 -12.64 3.47
N ILE A 81 -19.01 -11.35 3.75
CA ILE A 81 -19.77 -10.75 4.83
C ILE A 81 -20.80 -9.76 4.31
N SER A 82 -21.94 -9.69 5.00
CA SER A 82 -23.01 -8.74 4.69
C SER A 82 -23.72 -8.30 5.97
N PHE A 83 -24.37 -7.14 5.94
CA PHE A 83 -25.35 -6.75 6.97
C PHE A 83 -26.74 -7.35 6.72
N ASP A 84 -26.97 -7.93 5.53
CA ASP A 84 -28.20 -8.62 5.15
C ASP A 84 -27.93 -10.13 5.01
N ASP A 85 -28.99 -10.94 5.06
CA ASP A 85 -28.93 -12.40 5.08
C ASP A 85 -28.63 -13.07 3.72
N PHE A 86 -28.17 -12.30 2.73
CA PHE A 86 -27.93 -12.72 1.34
C PHE A 86 -29.18 -13.20 0.58
N SER A 87 -30.37 -12.89 1.06
CA SER A 87 -31.63 -13.31 0.40
C SER A 87 -32.02 -12.42 -0.78
N ALA A 88 -31.41 -11.24 -0.90
CA ALA A 88 -31.65 -10.35 -2.03
C ALA A 88 -31.14 -10.97 -3.35
N GLU A 89 -31.77 -10.61 -4.48
CA GLU A 89 -31.35 -11.04 -5.82
C GLU A 89 -29.90 -10.58 -6.13
N GLU A 90 -29.58 -9.35 -5.72
CA GLU A 90 -28.22 -8.79 -5.79
C GLU A 90 -27.78 -8.39 -4.38
N PRO A 91 -27.21 -9.31 -3.59
CA PRO A 91 -26.80 -9.02 -2.22
C PRO A 91 -25.58 -8.10 -2.18
N VAL A 92 -25.60 -7.12 -1.28
CA VAL A 92 -24.44 -6.28 -1.00
C VAL A 92 -23.53 -7.01 0.00
N TYR A 93 -22.29 -7.26 -0.38
CA TYR A 93 -21.34 -7.97 0.44
C TYR A 93 -19.90 -7.49 0.25
N LYS A 94 -19.03 -7.91 1.15
CA LYS A 94 -17.58 -7.67 1.06
C LYS A 94 -16.82 -8.99 1.26
N VAL A 95 -15.83 -9.24 0.40
CA VAL A 95 -14.90 -10.37 0.58
C VAL A 95 -13.83 -9.97 1.59
N VAL A 96 -13.75 -10.72 2.68
CA VAL A 96 -12.77 -10.47 3.76
C VAL A 96 -11.44 -11.14 3.46
N THR A 97 -11.47 -12.38 3.01
CA THR A 97 -10.28 -13.17 2.67
C THR A 97 -10.63 -14.32 1.74
N SER A 98 -9.61 -14.85 1.07
CA SER A 98 -9.70 -16.04 0.24
C SER A 98 -8.71 -17.09 0.76
N SER A 99 -9.07 -18.38 0.68
CA SER A 99 -8.23 -19.48 1.12
C SER A 99 -8.53 -20.74 0.32
N THR A 100 -7.55 -21.61 0.17
CA THR A 100 -7.75 -22.97 -0.36
C THR A 100 -7.90 -24.04 0.74
N SER A 101 -7.83 -23.62 1.99
CA SER A 101 -8.02 -24.50 3.16
C SER A 101 -9.48 -24.55 3.59
N THR A 102 -9.95 -25.71 4.01
CA THR A 102 -11.26 -25.88 4.67
C THR A 102 -11.28 -25.38 6.12
N SER A 103 -10.16 -24.93 6.64
CA SER A 103 -10.03 -24.21 7.92
C SER A 103 -9.48 -22.83 7.65
N ILE A 104 -10.36 -21.85 7.56
CA ILE A 104 -10.04 -20.48 7.09
C ILE A 104 -9.91 -19.58 8.30
N LYS A 105 -8.76 -18.94 8.42
CA LYS A 105 -8.43 -18.09 9.55
C LYS A 105 -8.53 -16.61 9.14
N VAL A 106 -9.26 -15.83 9.94
CA VAL A 106 -9.44 -14.38 9.76
C VAL A 106 -9.12 -13.70 11.08
N SER A 107 -8.11 -12.82 11.09
CA SER A 107 -7.83 -12.02 12.29
C SER A 107 -8.99 -11.10 12.62
N GLY A 108 -9.24 -10.88 13.90
CA GLY A 108 -10.28 -9.99 14.39
C GLY A 108 -10.14 -8.59 13.78
N LYS A 109 -8.91 -8.04 13.73
CA LYS A 109 -8.64 -6.75 13.07
C LYS A 109 -9.08 -6.72 11.60
N ARG A 110 -8.77 -7.76 10.82
CA ARG A 110 -9.16 -7.81 9.40
C ARG A 110 -10.68 -7.85 9.23
N MET A 111 -11.37 -8.59 10.10
CA MET A 111 -12.82 -8.62 10.13
C MET A 111 -13.39 -7.24 10.52
N ASN A 112 -12.82 -6.61 11.56
CA ASN A 112 -13.18 -5.25 11.99
C ASN A 112 -13.09 -4.25 10.84
N ASP A 113 -11.95 -4.20 10.16
CA ASP A 113 -11.69 -3.25 9.07
C ASP A 113 -12.66 -3.50 7.90
N ALA A 114 -12.97 -4.76 7.59
CA ALA A 114 -13.93 -5.11 6.55
C ALA A 114 -15.36 -4.67 6.89
N VAL A 115 -15.80 -4.86 8.14
CA VAL A 115 -17.13 -4.42 8.62
C VAL A 115 -17.25 -2.90 8.59
N VAL A 116 -16.24 -2.19 9.10
CA VAL A 116 -16.20 -0.72 9.10
C VAL A 116 -16.24 -0.17 7.67
N THR A 117 -15.38 -0.70 6.79
CA THR A 117 -15.33 -0.25 5.39
C THR A 117 -16.65 -0.53 4.66
N MET A 118 -17.22 -1.73 4.84
CA MET A 118 -18.51 -2.08 4.21
C MET A 118 -19.63 -1.11 4.64
N PHE A 119 -19.64 -0.69 5.89
CA PHE A 119 -20.59 0.31 6.37
C PHE A 119 -20.36 1.68 5.73
N GLN A 120 -19.11 2.13 5.68
CA GLN A 120 -18.75 3.44 5.10
C GLN A 120 -19.02 3.48 3.59
N ASP A 121 -18.76 2.39 2.87
CA ASP A 121 -19.06 2.26 1.43
C ASP A 121 -20.58 2.39 1.18
N ALA A 122 -21.40 1.83 2.06
CA ALA A 122 -22.87 1.89 1.96
C ALA A 122 -23.48 3.23 2.45
N ASN A 123 -22.73 4.05 3.20
CA ASN A 123 -23.20 5.27 3.83
C ASN A 123 -22.38 6.52 3.44
N GLU A 124 -21.86 6.57 2.22
CA GLU A 124 -21.15 7.73 1.66
C GLU A 124 -20.00 8.24 2.55
N GLY A 125 -19.27 7.32 3.21
CA GLY A 125 -18.12 7.66 4.08
C GLY A 125 -18.51 8.13 5.49
N VAL A 126 -19.76 7.99 5.89
CA VAL A 126 -20.18 8.27 7.29
C VAL A 126 -19.39 7.39 8.25
N GLU A 127 -18.94 7.99 9.36
CA GLU A 127 -18.18 7.27 10.38
C GLU A 127 -19.00 6.10 10.93
N TYR A 128 -18.35 4.94 11.08
CA TYR A 128 -18.96 3.75 11.65
C TYR A 128 -19.37 4.00 13.12
N PRO A 129 -20.61 3.67 13.52
CA PRO A 129 -21.07 3.83 14.91
C PRO A 129 -20.37 2.81 15.81
N SER A 130 -19.18 3.16 16.25
CA SER A 130 -18.29 2.30 17.04
C SER A 130 -18.96 1.81 18.32
N ASN A 131 -18.65 0.59 18.69
CA ASN A 131 -19.17 -0.07 19.90
C ASN A 131 -20.65 -0.50 19.86
N GLU A 132 -21.35 -0.32 18.77
CA GLU A 132 -22.67 -0.91 18.59
C GLU A 132 -22.55 -2.41 18.23
N VAL A 133 -23.45 -3.22 18.78
CA VAL A 133 -23.61 -4.62 18.39
C VAL A 133 -24.46 -4.68 17.12
N LYS A 134 -23.90 -5.29 16.08
CA LYS A 134 -24.59 -5.48 14.81
C LYS A 134 -24.63 -6.96 14.44
N ASP A 135 -25.69 -7.35 13.78
CA ASP A 135 -25.79 -8.65 13.12
C ASP A 135 -24.91 -8.63 11.87
N LEU A 136 -24.07 -9.63 11.73
CA LEU A 136 -23.20 -9.84 10.57
C LEU A 136 -23.46 -11.23 10.00
N TYR A 137 -23.84 -11.28 8.76
CA TYR A 137 -24.07 -12.53 8.04
C TYR A 137 -22.81 -12.92 7.28
N VAL A 138 -22.47 -14.19 7.34
CA VAL A 138 -21.26 -14.75 6.71
C VAL A 138 -21.63 -15.96 5.90
N ARG A 139 -21.11 -16.03 4.67
CA ARG A 139 -21.14 -17.24 3.84
C ARG A 139 -19.78 -17.45 3.19
N LEU A 140 -19.57 -18.62 2.65
CA LEU A 140 -18.44 -18.92 1.79
C LEU A 140 -18.92 -19.04 0.34
N HIS A 141 -18.18 -18.41 -0.56
CA HIS A 141 -18.27 -18.63 -1.99
C HIS A 141 -17.12 -19.56 -2.39
N ALA A 142 -17.44 -20.75 -2.90
CA ALA A 142 -16.46 -21.71 -3.37
C ALA A 142 -16.40 -21.70 -4.90
N ASN A 143 -15.19 -21.72 -5.44
CA ASN A 143 -14.93 -21.88 -6.87
C ASN A 143 -13.66 -22.69 -7.13
N VAL A 144 -13.55 -23.29 -8.32
CA VAL A 144 -12.39 -24.07 -8.69
C VAL A 144 -11.38 -23.15 -9.41
N ASN A 145 -10.17 -23.06 -8.87
CA ASN A 145 -9.06 -22.30 -9.46
C ASN A 145 -9.37 -20.81 -9.72
N LYS A 146 -10.31 -20.20 -8.97
CA LYS A 146 -10.74 -18.80 -9.14
C LYS A 146 -11.29 -18.47 -10.54
N LEU A 147 -11.83 -19.45 -11.24
CA LEU A 147 -12.37 -19.30 -12.59
C LEU A 147 -13.90 -19.36 -12.65
N GLU A 148 -14.58 -19.15 -11.52
CA GLU A 148 -16.04 -19.30 -11.37
C GLU A 148 -16.57 -20.70 -11.77
N LEU A 149 -15.66 -21.60 -12.15
CA LEU A 149 -16.00 -22.98 -12.45
C LEU A 149 -16.38 -23.70 -11.15
N GLY A 150 -17.49 -24.39 -11.16
CA GLY A 150 -18.03 -25.08 -9.98
C GLY A 150 -18.38 -24.11 -8.86
N SER A 151 -18.81 -22.90 -9.20
CA SER A 151 -19.23 -21.88 -8.24
C SER A 151 -20.43 -22.34 -7.42
N CYS A 152 -20.30 -22.29 -6.10
CA CYS A 152 -21.41 -22.58 -5.19
C CYS A 152 -21.22 -21.86 -3.86
N TYR A 153 -22.31 -21.73 -3.09
CA TYR A 153 -22.31 -21.05 -1.81
C TYR A 153 -22.60 -22.01 -0.65
N SER A 154 -22.02 -21.71 0.51
CA SER A 154 -22.38 -22.40 1.76
C SER A 154 -23.73 -21.91 2.29
N ASN A 155 -24.20 -22.55 3.37
CA ASN A 155 -25.21 -21.91 4.22
C ASN A 155 -24.68 -20.59 4.78
N VAL A 156 -25.60 -19.69 5.10
CA VAL A 156 -25.33 -18.43 5.81
C VAL A 156 -25.31 -18.69 7.31
N ILE A 157 -24.32 -18.15 7.99
CA ILE A 157 -24.30 -18.08 9.47
C ILE A 157 -24.43 -16.62 9.91
N LYS A 158 -25.02 -16.41 11.07
CA LYS A 158 -25.21 -15.08 11.66
C LYS A 158 -24.34 -14.94 12.89
N LEU A 159 -23.50 -13.91 12.89
CA LEU A 159 -22.66 -13.51 14.03
C LEU A 159 -23.22 -12.24 14.66
N GLN A 160 -23.05 -12.07 15.96
CA GLN A 160 -23.19 -10.78 16.60
C GLN A 160 -21.82 -10.18 16.83
N VAL A 161 -21.56 -9.04 16.23
CA VAL A 161 -20.23 -8.41 16.25
C VAL A 161 -20.29 -6.99 16.76
N LYS A 162 -19.21 -6.58 17.40
CA LYS A 162 -18.93 -5.23 17.78
C LYS A 162 -17.65 -4.81 17.04
N ALA A 163 -17.79 -3.89 16.10
CA ALA A 163 -16.66 -3.31 15.40
C ALA A 163 -16.39 -1.89 15.88
N THR A 164 -15.20 -1.40 15.69
CA THR A 164 -14.79 -0.06 16.10
C THR A 164 -14.02 0.59 14.96
N TYR A 165 -14.42 1.79 14.57
CA TYR A 165 -13.65 2.60 13.64
C TYR A 165 -12.30 2.95 14.25
N GLN A 166 -11.25 2.71 13.51
CA GLN A 166 -9.90 3.14 13.83
C GLN A 166 -9.45 4.11 12.75
N ALA A 167 -9.27 5.37 13.12
CA ALA A 167 -8.67 6.32 12.21
C ALA A 167 -7.32 5.79 11.71
N PRO A 168 -6.99 5.96 10.41
CA PRO A 168 -5.69 5.57 9.90
C PRO A 168 -4.58 6.18 10.75
N SER A 169 -3.61 5.39 11.17
CA SER A 169 -2.43 5.91 11.86
C SER A 169 -1.62 6.74 10.86
N ILE A 170 -1.57 8.05 11.08
CA ILE A 170 -0.77 8.96 10.26
C ILE A 170 0.69 8.81 10.69
N THR A 171 1.55 8.57 9.72
CA THR A 171 3.00 8.54 9.91
C THR A 171 3.65 9.68 9.14
N LEU A 172 4.73 10.22 9.69
CA LEU A 172 5.53 11.21 8.98
C LEU A 172 6.08 10.60 7.69
N PRO A 173 6.16 11.35 6.58
CA PRO A 173 6.72 10.85 5.34
C PRO A 173 8.20 10.49 5.53
N GLU A 174 8.63 9.41 4.91
CA GLU A 174 10.05 9.00 4.94
C GLU A 174 10.95 10.01 4.21
N LYS A 175 10.41 10.59 3.11
CA LYS A 175 11.12 11.54 2.25
C LYS A 175 10.18 12.64 1.77
N LEU A 176 10.76 13.79 1.45
CA LEU A 176 10.10 14.80 0.65
C LEU A 176 10.84 14.94 -0.70
N PHE A 177 10.14 15.47 -1.68
CA PHE A 177 10.65 15.68 -3.04
C PHE A 177 10.31 17.11 -3.51
N ILE A 178 11.10 17.62 -4.44
CA ILE A 178 10.94 18.95 -5.01
C ILE A 178 11.19 18.94 -6.53
N ALA A 179 10.41 19.68 -7.27
CA ALA A 179 10.64 20.03 -8.67
C ALA A 179 10.27 21.50 -8.89
N GLY A 180 10.95 22.19 -9.78
CA GLY A 180 10.72 23.62 -10.00
C GLY A 180 11.31 24.14 -11.29
N SER A 181 11.12 25.45 -11.55
CA SER A 181 11.65 26.13 -12.74
C SER A 181 13.16 25.95 -12.90
N ASP A 182 13.89 25.96 -11.78
CA ASP A 182 15.35 25.88 -11.73
C ASP A 182 15.83 24.56 -11.09
N ILE A 183 14.90 23.67 -10.77
CA ILE A 183 15.14 22.42 -10.05
C ILE A 183 14.62 21.24 -10.88
N GLY A 184 15.44 20.21 -10.99
CA GLY A 184 15.01 18.97 -11.66
C GLY A 184 14.75 19.17 -13.16
N GLU A 185 15.68 19.81 -13.86
CA GLU A 185 15.61 20.06 -15.31
C GLU A 185 14.31 20.78 -15.72
N ALA A 186 14.00 21.86 -15.02
CA ALA A 186 12.79 22.66 -15.26
C ALA A 186 11.52 21.80 -15.20
N TRP A 187 11.17 21.31 -13.99
CA TRP A 187 9.97 20.53 -13.66
C TRP A 187 9.98 19.05 -14.11
N LYS A 188 10.99 18.57 -14.82
CA LYS A 188 10.99 17.23 -15.40
C LYS A 188 11.40 16.15 -14.42
N THR A 189 12.24 16.47 -13.45
CA THR A 189 12.84 15.51 -12.53
C THR A 189 12.62 15.95 -11.09
N TRP A 190 12.12 15.05 -10.27
CA TRP A 190 11.96 15.28 -8.83
C TRP A 190 13.26 14.96 -8.08
N LYS A 191 13.71 15.90 -7.26
CA LYS A 191 14.88 15.74 -6.40
C LYS A 191 14.44 15.48 -4.97
N PRO A 192 15.06 14.51 -4.26
CA PRO A 192 14.72 14.25 -2.87
C PRO A 192 15.30 15.32 -1.94
N PHE A 193 14.59 15.64 -0.87
CA PHE A 193 15.17 16.29 0.31
C PHE A 193 15.99 15.26 1.09
N ALA A 194 17.03 15.72 1.78
CA ALA A 194 17.72 14.95 2.79
C ALA A 194 16.95 15.00 4.11
N GLY A 195 16.79 13.87 4.78
CA GLY A 195 16.31 13.84 6.17
C GLY A 195 17.40 14.31 7.14
N VAL A 196 17.00 14.96 8.21
CA VAL A 196 17.92 15.33 9.28
C VAL A 196 18.08 14.15 10.23
N PHE A 197 19.31 13.65 10.37
CA PHE A 197 19.59 12.50 11.22
C PHE A 197 19.19 12.74 12.67
N GLY A 198 18.41 11.83 13.24
CA GLY A 198 17.94 11.92 14.62
C GLY A 198 16.80 12.91 14.87
N LEU A 199 16.26 13.55 13.82
CA LEU A 199 15.14 14.47 13.91
C LEU A 199 14.05 14.10 12.89
N ASP A 200 13.18 13.18 13.26
CA ASP A 200 12.08 12.74 12.41
C ASP A 200 11.20 13.93 11.99
N GLY A 201 10.74 13.88 10.73
CA GLY A 201 9.91 14.94 10.16
C GLY A 201 10.68 16.22 9.78
N ASN A 202 12.00 16.24 9.89
CA ASN A 202 12.82 17.36 9.44
C ASN A 202 13.58 17.00 8.18
N TYR A 203 13.43 17.84 7.14
CA TYR A 203 14.01 17.60 5.82
C TYR A 203 14.64 18.89 5.33
N PHE A 204 15.75 18.77 4.60
CA PHE A 204 16.37 19.96 3.98
C PHE A 204 16.91 19.66 2.60
N THR A 205 17.05 20.70 1.82
CA THR A 205 17.78 20.67 0.53
C THR A 205 18.42 22.03 0.27
N VAL A 206 19.52 22.04 -0.46
CA VAL A 206 20.17 23.27 -0.92
C VAL A 206 19.92 23.38 -2.41
N VAL A 207 19.31 24.48 -2.82
CA VAL A 207 18.90 24.72 -4.22
C VAL A 207 19.19 26.13 -4.64
N TYR A 208 19.43 26.32 -5.96
CA TYR A 208 19.36 27.62 -6.61
C TYR A 208 17.96 27.82 -7.16
N ILE A 209 17.44 29.03 -6.95
CA ILE A 209 16.18 29.49 -7.55
C ILE A 209 16.47 30.86 -8.16
N ALA A 210 16.13 31.06 -9.44
CA ALA A 210 16.29 32.34 -10.11
C ALA A 210 15.28 33.39 -9.65
N ASP A 211 15.47 34.66 -10.01
CA ASP A 211 14.47 35.71 -9.77
C ASP A 211 13.11 35.31 -10.36
N GLY A 212 12.07 35.31 -9.56
CA GLY A 212 10.73 34.89 -9.96
C GLY A 212 10.56 33.38 -10.18
N GLY A 213 11.58 32.59 -9.88
CA GLY A 213 11.52 31.11 -9.94
C GLY A 213 10.55 30.52 -8.93
N ALA A 214 10.04 29.33 -9.24
CA ALA A 214 9.03 28.68 -8.42
C ALA A 214 9.22 27.17 -8.37
N PHE A 215 8.63 26.55 -7.35
CA PHE A 215 8.68 25.09 -7.19
C PHE A 215 7.38 24.53 -6.60
N LYS A 216 7.25 23.22 -6.73
CA LYS A 216 6.29 22.36 -6.00
C LYS A 216 7.04 21.28 -5.26
N TRP A 217 6.36 20.68 -4.31
CA TRP A 217 6.92 19.64 -3.46
C TRP A 217 5.95 18.47 -3.32
N GLY A 218 6.37 17.38 -2.64
CA GLY A 218 5.53 16.24 -2.39
C GLY A 218 6.17 15.25 -1.43
N THR A 219 5.38 14.30 -0.91
CA THR A 219 5.86 13.18 -0.08
C THR A 219 6.34 11.99 -0.93
N PHE A 220 6.05 12.03 -2.21
CA PHE A 220 6.59 11.14 -3.25
C PHE A 220 6.75 11.93 -4.56
N ALA A 221 7.53 11.41 -5.48
CA ALA A 221 7.73 12.04 -6.79
C ALA A 221 6.39 12.13 -7.55
N GLU A 222 6.20 13.25 -8.27
CA GLU A 222 4.98 13.55 -9.03
C GLU A 222 3.72 13.86 -8.18
N GLN A 223 3.86 13.98 -6.86
CA GLN A 223 2.84 14.60 -6.02
C GLN A 223 3.00 16.13 -6.07
N TRP A 224 2.06 16.82 -6.67
CA TRP A 224 2.14 18.26 -6.98
C TRP A 224 1.56 19.13 -5.84
N LEU A 225 2.06 18.99 -4.60
CA LEU A 225 1.75 19.90 -3.51
C LEU A 225 2.38 21.26 -3.73
N GLY A 226 1.77 22.30 -3.21
CA GLY A 226 2.22 23.66 -3.48
C GLY A 226 2.11 24.60 -2.29
N TYR A 227 1.82 25.87 -2.60
CA TYR A 227 1.81 26.95 -1.61
C TYR A 227 0.76 26.70 -0.50
N ALA A 228 -0.45 26.32 -0.86
CA ALA A 228 -1.53 26.13 0.10
C ALA A 228 -1.35 24.88 1.03
N ASP A 229 -0.47 23.95 0.63
CA ASP A 229 -0.19 22.73 1.38
C ASP A 229 0.87 22.93 2.48
N VAL A 230 1.45 24.11 2.58
CA VAL A 230 2.36 24.54 3.65
C VAL A 230 1.59 25.42 4.61
N LYS A 231 1.48 25.00 5.86
CA LYS A 231 0.72 25.73 6.88
C LYS A 231 1.41 27.01 7.38
N THR A 232 2.73 27.00 7.42
CA THR A 232 3.52 28.13 7.95
C THR A 232 4.78 28.33 7.12
N TYR A 233 5.04 29.59 6.79
CA TYR A 233 6.26 30.02 6.13
C TYR A 233 7.10 30.90 7.05
N ALA A 234 8.42 30.68 7.04
CA ALA A 234 9.42 31.57 7.65
C ALA A 234 10.47 31.90 6.58
N ASP A 235 10.54 33.15 6.16
CA ASP A 235 11.46 33.62 5.12
C ASP A 235 12.65 34.35 5.75
N GLU A 236 13.56 33.58 6.34
CA GLU A 236 14.78 34.10 6.97
C GLU A 236 15.82 34.59 5.95
N ALA A 237 15.65 34.21 4.70
CA ALA A 237 16.50 34.65 3.59
C ALA A 237 16.03 35.97 2.95
N GLY A 238 14.80 36.41 3.23
CA GLY A 238 14.18 37.54 2.52
C GLY A 238 13.98 37.27 1.03
N ALA A 239 13.67 36.01 0.68
CA ALA A 239 13.45 35.57 -0.71
C ALA A 239 12.18 36.15 -1.34
N GLY A 240 11.22 36.62 -0.52
CA GLY A 240 9.93 37.14 -0.97
C GLY A 240 9.02 36.04 -1.45
N ILE A 241 8.69 35.10 -0.54
CA ILE A 241 7.86 33.92 -0.82
C ILE A 241 6.41 34.34 -1.06
N SER A 242 5.80 33.83 -2.12
CA SER A 242 4.40 34.10 -2.46
C SER A 242 3.77 32.94 -3.22
N ASP A 243 2.44 32.96 -3.30
CA ASP A 243 1.66 32.05 -4.18
C ASP A 243 1.72 32.52 -5.63
N ASP A 244 1.98 31.62 -6.55
CA ASP A 244 1.90 31.84 -7.98
C ASP A 244 1.14 30.71 -8.66
N GLY A 245 -0.19 30.79 -8.61
CA GLY A 245 -1.05 29.76 -9.17
C GLY A 245 -0.90 28.39 -8.49
N GLY A 246 -0.67 28.40 -7.17
CA GLY A 246 -0.43 27.21 -6.35
C GLY A 246 1.03 26.76 -6.29
N ASN A 247 1.97 27.43 -6.99
CA ASN A 247 3.40 27.20 -6.84
C ASN A 247 3.95 28.03 -5.67
N ILE A 248 5.04 27.59 -5.07
CA ILE A 248 5.81 28.39 -4.12
C ILE A 248 6.82 29.21 -4.92
N LYS A 249 6.58 30.52 -5.04
CA LYS A 249 7.39 31.46 -5.85
C LYS A 249 8.33 32.26 -4.97
N PHE A 250 9.52 32.53 -5.48
CA PHE A 250 10.52 33.39 -4.88
C PHE A 250 10.69 34.66 -5.72
N ALA A 251 10.55 35.83 -5.10
CA ALA A 251 10.73 37.11 -5.82
C ALA A 251 12.20 37.38 -6.12
N LYS A 252 13.12 36.96 -5.25
CA LYS A 252 14.56 37.15 -5.40
C LYS A 252 15.24 35.81 -5.64
N GLY A 253 16.14 35.78 -6.60
CA GLY A 253 16.98 34.65 -6.89
C GLY A 253 18.16 34.50 -5.95
N GLY A 254 18.65 33.29 -5.82
CA GLY A 254 19.79 32.97 -4.96
C GLY A 254 19.93 31.49 -4.65
N TRP A 255 20.95 31.19 -3.87
CA TRP A 255 21.09 29.87 -3.26
C TRP A 255 20.40 29.84 -1.90
N TYR A 256 19.52 28.89 -1.71
CA TYR A 256 18.71 28.72 -0.51
C TYR A 256 18.85 27.35 0.12
N THR A 257 18.82 27.31 1.45
CA THR A 257 18.55 26.10 2.20
C THR A 257 17.05 26.07 2.54
N LEU A 258 16.34 25.14 1.94
CA LEU A 258 14.91 24.91 2.21
C LEU A 258 14.80 23.88 3.33
N CYS A 259 14.18 24.22 4.44
CA CYS A 259 13.95 23.34 5.58
C CYS A 259 12.45 23.10 5.74
N PHE A 260 12.00 21.88 5.50
CA PHE A 260 10.66 21.45 5.83
C PHE A 260 10.63 20.78 7.19
N LYS A 261 9.62 21.12 7.98
CA LYS A 261 9.28 20.41 9.20
C LYS A 261 7.85 19.90 9.10
N ALA A 262 7.70 18.58 9.16
CA ALA A 262 6.42 17.89 9.22
C ALA A 262 6.09 17.54 10.67
N LYS A 263 4.86 17.82 11.11
CA LYS A 263 4.36 17.49 12.45
C LYS A 263 2.96 16.91 12.36
N ILE A 264 2.75 15.75 12.97
CA ILE A 264 1.41 15.16 13.09
C ILE A 264 0.57 16.06 14.01
N ASN A 265 -0.62 16.41 13.53
CA ASN A 265 -1.61 17.21 14.22
C ASN A 265 -3.00 16.58 14.03
N GLY A 266 -3.41 15.74 14.98
CA GLY A 266 -4.63 14.93 14.85
C GLY A 266 -4.54 13.96 13.68
N GLU A 267 -5.46 14.07 12.75
CA GLU A 267 -5.55 13.24 11.53
C GLU A 267 -4.86 13.86 10.30
N ALA A 268 -4.04 14.88 10.51
CA ALA A 268 -3.32 15.57 9.43
C ALA A 268 -1.84 15.75 9.76
N ILE A 269 -1.05 16.09 8.76
CA ILE A 269 0.34 16.51 8.93
C ILE A 269 0.43 17.99 8.59
N ASP A 270 0.86 18.79 9.54
CA ASP A 270 1.17 20.19 9.32
C ASP A 270 2.61 20.33 8.81
N TYR A 271 2.79 21.07 7.73
CA TYR A 271 4.10 21.36 7.16
C TYR A 271 4.48 22.81 7.39
N THR A 272 5.70 23.03 7.86
CA THR A 272 6.32 24.36 7.94
C THR A 272 7.50 24.41 6.99
N LEU A 273 7.61 25.45 6.20
CA LEU A 273 8.78 25.71 5.35
C LEU A 273 9.54 26.92 5.89
N THR A 274 10.78 26.71 6.29
CA THR A 274 11.72 27.78 6.61
C THR A 274 12.76 27.88 5.51
N VAL A 275 13.00 29.09 5.03
CA VAL A 275 13.96 29.37 3.97
C VAL A 275 15.11 30.19 4.52
N TYR A 276 16.31 29.66 4.45
CA TYR A 276 17.55 30.32 4.86
C TYR A 276 18.42 30.62 3.64
N PRO A 277 19.30 31.66 3.71
CA PRO A 277 20.40 31.76 2.76
C PRO A 277 21.23 30.47 2.84
N ALA A 278 21.66 29.91 1.71
CA ALA A 278 22.45 28.68 1.74
C ALA A 278 23.85 28.98 2.34
N ALA A 279 24.20 28.22 3.36
CA ALA A 279 25.48 28.30 4.04
C ALA A 279 26.07 26.89 4.20
N LEU A 280 27.10 26.58 3.43
CA LEU A 280 27.82 25.33 3.46
C LEU A 280 29.22 25.57 4.00
N TYR A 281 29.69 24.66 4.82
CA TYR A 281 30.99 24.77 5.52
C TYR A 281 31.75 23.45 5.43
N ILE A 282 33.08 23.54 5.57
CA ILE A 282 33.95 22.43 5.86
C ILE A 282 34.40 22.47 7.31
N ILE A 283 34.66 21.33 7.91
CA ILE A 283 35.15 21.15 9.29
C ILE A 283 36.05 19.92 9.32
N GLY A 284 37.00 19.89 10.24
CA GLY A 284 37.91 18.75 10.44
C GLY A 284 39.35 19.14 10.39
N ASN A 285 40.25 18.19 10.54
CA ASN A 285 41.70 18.40 10.60
C ASN A 285 42.24 19.10 9.35
N ALA A 286 41.75 18.72 8.18
CA ALA A 286 42.12 19.37 6.91
C ALA A 286 41.66 20.83 6.83
N ALA A 287 40.62 21.22 7.57
CA ALA A 287 40.08 22.56 7.64
C ALA A 287 40.63 23.37 8.85
N GLY A 288 41.56 22.81 9.64
CA GLY A 288 42.18 23.48 10.78
C GLY A 288 41.57 23.15 12.15
N GLY A 289 40.52 22.34 12.22
CA GLY A 289 39.89 21.90 13.47
C GLY A 289 38.45 21.46 13.33
N TRP A 290 37.89 21.06 14.45
CA TRP A 290 36.51 20.55 14.57
C TRP A 290 35.58 21.57 15.23
N ASP A 291 36.03 22.80 15.39
CA ASP A 291 35.23 23.87 15.99
C ASP A 291 34.11 24.34 15.05
N GLU A 292 33.09 24.97 15.62
CA GLU A 292 31.92 25.40 14.89
C GLU A 292 32.19 26.43 13.78
N ALA A 293 31.22 26.60 12.93
CA ALA A 293 31.25 27.40 11.71
C ALA A 293 31.95 28.75 11.84
N SER A 294 33.12 28.87 11.25
CA SER A 294 33.78 30.13 11.00
C SER A 294 33.50 30.58 9.55
N PRO A 295 33.24 31.88 9.29
CA PRO A 295 33.13 32.39 7.93
C PRO A 295 34.31 32.02 7.02
N ALA A 296 35.50 31.84 7.59
CA ALA A 296 36.70 31.40 6.87
C ALA A 296 36.60 29.96 6.34
N LEU A 297 35.69 29.17 6.86
CA LEU A 297 35.46 27.76 6.47
C LEU A 297 34.23 27.60 5.55
N GLN A 298 33.56 28.71 5.21
CA GLN A 298 32.40 28.69 4.32
C GLN A 298 32.80 28.45 2.86
N LEU A 299 32.06 27.59 2.19
CA LEU A 299 32.22 27.37 0.77
C LEU A 299 31.70 28.58 0.00
N THR A 300 32.36 28.93 -1.08
CA THR A 300 31.88 29.94 -2.04
C THR A 300 30.87 29.30 -2.98
N ALA A 301 29.66 29.84 -3.01
CA ALA A 301 28.63 29.42 -3.94
C ALA A 301 28.98 29.87 -5.38
N PRO A 302 28.59 29.12 -6.42
CA PRO A 302 28.64 29.60 -7.77
C PRO A 302 27.62 30.75 -7.95
N ALA A 303 27.89 31.62 -8.92
CA ALA A 303 27.09 32.84 -9.14
C ALA A 303 25.66 32.57 -9.58
N ASP A 304 25.40 31.42 -10.17
CA ASP A 304 24.10 30.97 -10.65
C ASP A 304 23.87 29.49 -10.31
N GLY A 305 22.78 28.92 -10.80
CA GLY A 305 22.43 27.49 -10.55
C GLY A 305 23.37 26.48 -11.21
N SER A 306 24.33 26.94 -12.00
CA SER A 306 25.37 26.11 -12.63
C SER A 306 26.69 26.21 -11.85
N GLY A 307 27.58 25.24 -12.06
CA GLY A 307 28.87 25.25 -11.45
C GLY A 307 28.95 24.44 -10.12
N ILE A 308 30.04 24.64 -9.42
CA ILE A 308 30.37 23.89 -8.20
C ILE A 308 30.62 24.85 -7.03
N TRP A 309 30.27 24.40 -5.84
CA TRP A 309 30.66 25.06 -4.62
C TRP A 309 32.15 24.81 -4.35
N VAL A 310 32.87 25.85 -4.01
CA VAL A 310 34.33 25.81 -3.83
C VAL A 310 34.66 25.99 -2.35
N SER A 311 35.35 25.02 -1.78
CA SER A 311 35.85 25.11 -0.41
C SER A 311 37.04 26.09 -0.30
N PRO A 312 37.26 26.69 0.88
CA PRO A 312 38.56 27.31 1.20
C PRO A 312 39.71 26.30 1.01
N ALA A 313 40.95 26.82 0.92
CA ALA A 313 42.10 25.99 0.87
C ALA A 313 42.28 25.13 2.13
N PHE A 314 42.66 23.88 1.99
CA PHE A 314 42.96 23.03 3.13
C PHE A 314 44.29 23.50 3.79
N VAL A 315 44.32 23.49 5.12
CA VAL A 315 45.45 23.92 5.92
C VAL A 315 46.31 22.75 6.38
N GLY A 316 45.85 21.51 6.17
CA GLY A 316 46.55 20.31 6.56
C GLY A 316 45.97 19.07 5.91
N GLY A 317 46.50 17.91 6.26
CA GLY A 317 45.96 16.60 5.91
C GLY A 317 45.00 16.08 6.98
N GLY A 318 44.27 15.01 6.65
CA GLY A 318 43.40 14.31 7.57
C GLY A 318 41.93 14.34 7.18
N GLU A 319 41.07 14.11 8.15
CA GLU A 319 39.62 14.04 7.93
C GLU A 319 39.00 15.44 7.68
N MET A 320 38.06 15.48 6.76
CA MET A 320 37.23 16.64 6.49
C MET A 320 35.76 16.22 6.35
N ARG A 321 34.84 17.02 6.87
CA ARG A 321 33.40 16.90 6.64
C ARG A 321 32.86 18.21 6.07
N ALA A 322 31.84 18.09 5.25
CA ALA A 322 31.02 19.24 4.84
C ALA A 322 29.69 19.19 5.59
N TYR A 323 29.14 20.35 5.92
CA TYR A 323 27.82 20.44 6.52
C TYR A 323 27.07 21.70 6.05
N VAL A 324 25.76 21.65 6.23
CA VAL A 324 24.83 22.76 5.95
C VAL A 324 24.44 23.37 7.28
N GLN A 325 24.55 24.69 7.40
CA GLN A 325 24.00 25.42 8.53
C GLN A 325 22.66 26.04 8.13
N ALA A 326 21.66 25.87 8.97
CA ALA A 326 20.34 26.44 8.80
C ALA A 326 19.79 26.83 10.19
N GLY A 327 19.74 28.12 10.48
CA GLY A 327 19.21 28.72 11.70
C GLY A 327 20.17 28.78 12.86
#